data_6fb0ded0de8c1fb74ccd85ad6735be44
#
_entry.id   6fb0ded0de8c1fb74ccd85ad6735be44
#
_cell.length_a   1.000
_cell.length_b   1.000
_cell.length_c   1.000
_cell.angle_alpha   90.00
_cell.angle_beta   90.00
_cell.angle_gamma   90.00
#
_symmetry.space_group_name_H-M   'P 1'
#
loop_
_entity.id
_entity.type
_entity.pdbx_description
1 polymer ?
#
loop_
_entity_poly.entity_id
_entity_poly.type
_entity_poly.pdbx_seq_one_letter_code
_entity_poly.pdbx_strand_id
1 'polypeptide(L)'
;AVITDGTFKFEGVCTEPLAYGLTTFRDSKRPLVFFLDNEKMQLKMNESEKILTVTGSAINDLYAQNAPLTRQDGYSIDSLVAVHPASAVTPYFIVKDFAYKLNLEEMKALRAKLDASLDETMYVSQIDGFIKRMEDIQVGAVAPDFTLPDVDGNPVTLSGLRGKYVLIDFWASWCPDCRKENLNIV
;
A
#
# COMPACT_ATOMS: atom_id res chain seq x y z
N ALA A 1 24.10 -3.45 -7.16
CA ALA A 1 24.70 -4.21 -8.27
C ALA A 1 25.56 -3.29 -9.14
N VAL A 2 26.59 -3.86 -9.77
CA VAL A 2 27.37 -3.16 -10.79
C VAL A 2 26.75 -3.49 -12.14
N ILE A 3 26.53 -2.47 -12.96
CA ILE A 3 26.03 -2.65 -14.32
C ILE A 3 27.25 -2.81 -15.24
N THR A 4 27.31 -3.93 -15.95
CA THR A 4 28.35 -4.21 -16.94
C THR A 4 27.67 -4.56 -18.27
N ASP A 5 28.00 -3.84 -19.35
CA ASP A 5 27.37 -4.01 -20.67
C ASP A 5 25.84 -4.00 -20.66
N GLY A 6 25.26 -3.09 -19.86
CA GLY A 6 23.80 -2.97 -19.73
C GLY A 6 23.11 -4.09 -18.93
N THR A 7 23.90 -4.97 -18.31
CA THR A 7 23.38 -6.10 -17.51
C THR A 7 23.78 -5.98 -16.04
N PHE A 8 22.96 -6.51 -15.16
CA PHE A 8 23.24 -6.64 -13.73
C PHE A 8 22.79 -8.02 -13.23
N LYS A 9 23.37 -8.46 -12.13
CA LYS A 9 23.02 -9.71 -11.48
C LYS A 9 22.87 -9.50 -9.97
N PHE A 10 21.82 -10.09 -9.41
CA PHE A 10 21.65 -10.25 -7.96
C PHE A 10 21.61 -11.74 -7.63
N GLU A 11 22.19 -12.11 -6.52
CA GLU A 11 22.09 -13.44 -5.94
C GLU A 11 21.84 -13.30 -4.45
N GLY A 12 20.89 -14.08 -3.93
CA GLY A 12 20.51 -14.04 -2.53
C GLY A 12 19.33 -14.95 -2.24
N VAL A 13 18.90 -14.93 -1.00
CA VAL A 13 17.71 -15.65 -0.53
C VAL A 13 16.81 -14.63 0.13
N CYS A 14 15.51 -14.64 -0.19
CA CYS A 14 14.50 -13.85 0.50
C CYS A 14 13.72 -14.74 1.47
N THR A 15 13.35 -14.19 2.61
CA THR A 15 12.55 -14.88 3.65
C THR A 15 11.08 -14.90 3.28
N GLU A 16 10.62 -13.88 2.55
CA GLU A 16 9.26 -13.79 2.03
C GLU A 16 9.26 -13.05 0.69
N PRO A 17 8.34 -13.34 -0.23
CA PRO A 17 8.19 -12.57 -1.45
C PRO A 17 7.69 -11.16 -1.16
N LEU A 18 8.49 -10.15 -1.53
CA LEU A 18 8.16 -8.74 -1.39
C LEU A 18 8.23 -8.01 -2.71
N ALA A 19 7.41 -6.95 -2.85
CA ALA A 19 7.47 -6.06 -4.00
C ALA A 19 8.62 -5.07 -3.86
N TYR A 20 9.46 -4.99 -4.88
CA TYR A 20 10.56 -4.05 -5.01
C TYR A 20 10.33 -3.12 -6.19
N GLY A 21 10.93 -1.94 -6.10
CA GLY A 21 10.91 -0.96 -7.17
C GLY A 21 12.25 -0.89 -7.88
N LEU A 22 12.26 -1.11 -9.19
CA LEU A 22 13.42 -0.85 -10.04
C LEU A 22 13.33 0.57 -10.58
N THR A 23 14.38 1.37 -10.37
CA THR A 23 14.52 2.72 -10.94
C THR A 23 15.82 2.83 -11.67
N THR A 24 15.83 3.47 -12.84
CA THR A 24 17.05 3.76 -13.61
C THR A 24 17.71 5.06 -13.17
N PHE A 25 16.94 5.97 -12.56
CA PHE A 25 17.40 7.27 -12.10
C PHE A 25 16.98 7.50 -10.66
N ARG A 26 17.82 8.20 -9.90
CA ARG A 26 17.52 8.56 -8.50
C ARG A 26 16.22 9.35 -8.34
N ASP A 27 15.79 10.05 -9.38
CA ASP A 27 14.60 10.92 -9.37
C ASP A 27 13.34 10.26 -9.95
N SER A 28 13.36 8.95 -10.22
CA SER A 28 12.18 8.26 -10.74
C SER A 28 11.08 8.22 -9.68
N LYS A 29 10.02 9.01 -9.90
CA LYS A 29 8.84 9.04 -9.02
C LYS A 29 7.96 7.80 -9.16
N ARG A 30 8.20 6.97 -10.18
CA ARG A 30 7.41 5.76 -10.47
C ARG A 30 8.34 4.58 -10.73
N PRO A 31 8.74 3.86 -9.67
CA PRO A 31 9.54 2.65 -9.83
C PRO A 31 8.75 1.58 -10.61
N LEU A 32 9.45 0.80 -11.41
CA LEU A 32 8.91 -0.40 -12.03
C LEU A 32 8.89 -1.51 -10.97
N VAL A 33 7.71 -1.99 -10.63
CA VAL A 33 7.50 -2.92 -9.52
C VAL A 33 7.67 -4.36 -10.00
N PHE A 34 8.36 -5.15 -9.21
CA PHE A 34 8.45 -6.60 -9.34
C PHE A 34 8.54 -7.25 -7.95
N PHE A 35 8.17 -8.52 -7.87
CA PHE A 35 8.35 -9.31 -6.67
C PHE A 35 9.70 -10.02 -6.71
N LEU A 36 10.43 -9.95 -5.61
CA LEU A 36 11.60 -10.78 -5.40
C LEU A 36 11.15 -12.05 -4.67
N ASP A 37 11.42 -13.20 -5.27
CA ASP A 37 11.22 -14.52 -4.70
C ASP A 37 12.52 -15.35 -4.81
N ASN A 38 12.47 -16.61 -4.40
CA ASN A 38 13.64 -17.50 -4.45
C ASN A 38 13.79 -18.24 -5.78
N GLU A 39 13.09 -17.80 -6.82
CA GLU A 39 13.17 -18.36 -8.16
C GLU A 39 14.27 -17.70 -8.99
N LYS A 40 14.71 -18.42 -10.03
CA LYS A 40 15.67 -17.86 -11.00
C LYS A 40 14.93 -16.97 -11.99
N MET A 41 14.96 -15.67 -11.75
CA MET A 41 14.27 -14.67 -12.56
C MET A 41 15.18 -13.97 -13.55
N GLN A 42 14.60 -13.51 -14.67
CA GLN A 42 15.21 -12.57 -15.59
C GLN A 42 14.36 -11.30 -15.66
N LEU A 43 15.00 -10.15 -15.49
CA LEU A 43 14.39 -8.84 -15.59
C LEU A 43 14.88 -8.16 -16.86
N LYS A 44 13.95 -7.77 -17.73
CA LYS A 44 14.24 -7.00 -18.94
C LYS A 44 13.47 -5.68 -18.89
N MET A 45 14.20 -4.57 -18.89
CA MET A 45 13.60 -3.25 -18.87
C MET A 45 13.66 -2.63 -20.26
N ASN A 46 12.51 -2.10 -20.72
CA ASN A 46 12.42 -1.21 -21.85
C ASN A 46 12.33 0.24 -21.32
N GLU A 47 13.42 1.00 -21.42
CA GLU A 47 13.48 2.37 -20.90
C GLU A 47 12.53 3.32 -21.62
N SER A 48 12.36 3.17 -22.94
CA SER A 48 11.52 4.06 -23.75
C SER A 48 10.04 3.91 -23.42
N GLU A 49 9.58 2.69 -23.16
CA GLU A 49 8.19 2.37 -22.83
C GLU A 49 7.94 2.34 -21.30
N LYS A 50 8.99 2.39 -20.50
CA LYS A 50 8.93 2.23 -19.03
C LYS A 50 8.25 0.93 -18.61
N ILE A 51 8.55 -0.15 -19.34
CA ILE A 51 8.02 -1.48 -19.07
C ILE A 51 9.14 -2.35 -18.50
N LEU A 52 8.82 -3.06 -17.42
CA LEU A 52 9.63 -4.13 -16.85
C LEU A 52 8.96 -5.46 -17.15
N THR A 53 9.65 -6.33 -17.87
CA THR A 53 9.25 -7.72 -18.07
C THR A 53 10.04 -8.59 -17.12
N VAL A 54 9.38 -9.41 -16.34
CA VAL A 54 9.96 -10.40 -15.43
C VAL A 54 9.56 -11.78 -15.94
N THR A 55 10.51 -12.69 -16.06
CA THR A 55 10.27 -14.08 -16.50
C THR A 55 10.90 -15.05 -15.51
N GLY A 56 10.34 -16.26 -15.40
CA GLY A 56 10.83 -17.31 -14.51
C GLY A 56 10.31 -17.19 -13.07
N SER A 57 9.18 -16.49 -12.84
CA SER A 57 8.59 -16.31 -11.53
C SER A 57 7.05 -16.23 -11.63
N ALA A 58 6.37 -17.23 -11.10
CA ALA A 58 4.91 -17.31 -11.13
C ALA A 58 4.23 -16.16 -10.37
N ILE A 59 4.85 -15.66 -9.30
CA ILE A 59 4.34 -14.52 -8.54
C ILE A 59 4.39 -13.22 -9.37
N ASN A 60 5.43 -13.03 -10.19
CA ASN A 60 5.52 -11.88 -11.07
C ASN A 60 4.57 -11.98 -12.27
N ASP A 61 4.29 -13.18 -12.77
CA ASP A 61 3.28 -13.40 -13.79
C ASP A 61 1.89 -13.02 -13.26
N LEU A 62 1.55 -13.46 -12.04
CA LEU A 62 0.30 -13.09 -11.39
C LEU A 62 0.20 -11.57 -11.14
N TYR A 63 1.28 -10.95 -10.69
CA TYR A 63 1.34 -9.50 -10.52
C TYR A 63 1.12 -8.76 -11.84
N ALA A 64 1.82 -9.14 -12.90
CA ALA A 64 1.72 -8.49 -14.20
C ALA A 64 0.31 -8.60 -14.82
N GLN A 65 -0.35 -9.73 -14.64
CA GLN A 65 -1.74 -9.95 -15.09
C GLN A 65 -2.74 -9.05 -14.37
N ASN A 66 -2.56 -8.83 -13.06
CA ASN A 66 -3.53 -8.14 -12.22
C ASN A 66 -3.25 -6.64 -12.03
N ALA A 67 -2.00 -6.19 -12.07
CA ALA A 67 -1.64 -4.80 -11.84
C ALA A 67 -2.38 -3.76 -12.72
N PRO A 68 -2.66 -4.00 -14.01
CA PRO A 68 -3.49 -3.09 -14.80
C PRO A 68 -4.98 -3.15 -14.44
N LEU A 69 -5.46 -4.27 -13.86
CA LEU A 69 -6.86 -4.50 -13.55
C LEU A 69 -7.27 -3.86 -12.22
N THR A 70 -6.43 -3.96 -11.18
CA THR A 70 -6.74 -3.48 -9.82
C THR A 70 -7.04 -1.97 -9.75
N ARG A 71 -6.64 -1.22 -10.78
CA ARG A 71 -6.86 0.23 -10.90
C ARG A 71 -8.03 0.62 -11.76
N GLN A 72 -8.72 -0.35 -12.36
CA GLN A 72 -9.91 -0.09 -13.16
C GLN A 72 -11.13 0.09 -12.25
N ASP A 73 -12.02 0.98 -12.67
CA ASP A 73 -13.28 1.17 -11.95
C ASP A 73 -14.12 -0.11 -12.00
N GLY A 74 -14.70 -0.46 -10.85
CA GLY A 74 -15.54 -1.67 -10.73
C GLY A 74 -14.76 -2.98 -10.56
N TYR A 75 -13.42 -2.97 -10.54
CA TYR A 75 -12.67 -4.19 -10.21
C TYR A 75 -12.87 -4.58 -8.74
N SER A 76 -13.23 -5.84 -8.50
CA SER A 76 -13.31 -6.42 -7.15
C SER A 76 -12.10 -7.26 -6.84
N ILE A 77 -11.45 -6.97 -5.71
CA ILE A 77 -10.31 -7.75 -5.19
C ILE A 77 -10.73 -9.14 -4.71
N ASP A 78 -12.02 -9.36 -4.42
CA ASP A 78 -12.55 -10.65 -3.95
C ASP A 78 -12.22 -11.81 -4.89
N SER A 79 -12.25 -11.57 -6.21
CA SER A 79 -11.92 -12.60 -7.21
C SER A 79 -10.47 -13.06 -7.06
N LEU A 80 -9.54 -12.13 -6.86
CA LEU A 80 -8.12 -12.44 -6.68
C LEU A 80 -7.89 -13.20 -5.38
N VAL A 81 -8.53 -12.76 -4.28
CA VAL A 81 -8.45 -13.44 -2.98
C VAL A 81 -8.99 -14.86 -3.05
N ALA A 82 -10.12 -15.06 -3.75
CA ALA A 82 -10.74 -16.38 -3.88
C ALA A 82 -9.87 -17.38 -4.66
N VAL A 83 -9.18 -16.90 -5.70
CA VAL A 83 -8.38 -17.78 -6.58
C VAL A 83 -6.94 -17.93 -6.09
N HIS A 84 -6.38 -16.91 -5.47
CA HIS A 84 -4.97 -16.86 -5.06
C HIS A 84 -4.79 -16.46 -3.58
N PRO A 85 -5.45 -17.14 -2.61
CA PRO A 85 -5.42 -16.76 -1.19
C PRO A 85 -4.03 -16.88 -0.55
N ALA A 86 -3.17 -17.77 -1.07
CA ALA A 86 -1.82 -18.04 -0.56
C ALA A 86 -0.72 -17.24 -1.28
N SER A 87 -1.07 -16.39 -2.26
CA SER A 87 -0.06 -15.59 -2.97
C SER A 87 0.20 -14.25 -2.27
N ALA A 88 1.47 -13.88 -2.09
CA ALA A 88 1.85 -12.58 -1.54
C ALA A 88 1.40 -11.38 -2.40
N VAL A 89 1.06 -11.59 -3.69
CA VAL A 89 0.48 -10.57 -4.58
C VAL A 89 -0.89 -10.12 -4.07
N THR A 90 -1.67 -11.03 -3.51
CA THR A 90 -3.04 -10.76 -3.05
C THR A 90 -3.07 -9.73 -1.91
N PRO A 91 -2.41 -9.95 -0.75
CA PRO A 91 -2.37 -8.95 0.31
C PRO A 91 -1.61 -7.68 -0.10
N TYR A 92 -0.63 -7.76 -1.01
CA TYR A 92 0.01 -6.57 -1.58
C TYR A 92 -1.01 -5.66 -2.26
N PHE A 93 -1.88 -6.17 -3.14
CA PHE A 93 -2.89 -5.35 -3.78
C PHE A 93 -3.94 -4.82 -2.79
N ILE A 94 -4.36 -5.61 -1.80
CA ILE A 94 -5.24 -5.12 -0.74
C ILE A 94 -4.64 -3.87 -0.09
N VAL A 95 -3.37 -3.94 0.32
CA VAL A 95 -2.66 -2.82 0.95
C VAL A 95 -2.49 -1.65 -0.02
N LYS A 96 -2.07 -1.91 -1.26
CA LYS A 96 -1.61 -0.88 -2.20
C LYS A 96 -2.74 -0.14 -2.91
N ASP A 97 -3.77 -0.87 -3.33
CA ASP A 97 -4.78 -0.33 -4.24
C ASP A 97 -6.19 -0.28 -3.61
N PHE A 98 -6.42 -0.97 -2.47
CA PHE A 98 -7.76 -1.10 -1.89
C PHE A 98 -7.88 -0.62 -0.44
N ALA A 99 -6.80 -0.55 0.34
CA ALA A 99 -6.88 -0.22 1.76
C ALA A 99 -7.65 1.10 2.07
N TYR A 100 -7.58 2.08 1.17
CA TYR A 100 -8.27 3.37 1.31
C TYR A 100 -9.73 3.37 0.81
N LYS A 101 -10.17 2.27 0.17
CA LYS A 101 -11.53 2.11 -0.38
C LYS A 101 -12.42 1.23 0.48
N LEU A 102 -11.81 0.35 1.28
CA LEU A 102 -12.51 -0.66 2.06
C LEU A 102 -12.93 -0.12 3.43
N ASN A 103 -14.13 -0.49 3.86
CA ASN A 103 -14.54 -0.30 5.25
C ASN A 103 -14.00 -1.42 6.15
N LEU A 104 -14.21 -1.31 7.46
CA LEU A 104 -13.70 -2.27 8.46
C LEU A 104 -14.17 -3.70 8.21
N GLU A 105 -15.46 -3.89 7.91
CA GLU A 105 -16.05 -5.22 7.73
C GLU A 105 -15.54 -5.87 6.43
N GLU A 106 -15.41 -5.10 5.36
CA GLU A 106 -14.83 -5.55 4.10
C GLU A 106 -13.37 -5.96 4.27
N MET A 107 -12.57 -5.15 5.00
CA MET A 107 -11.16 -5.46 5.26
C MET A 107 -11.02 -6.74 6.07
N LYS A 108 -11.84 -6.92 7.13
CA LYS A 108 -11.87 -8.15 7.93
C LYS A 108 -12.28 -9.37 7.10
N ALA A 109 -13.29 -9.21 6.25
CA ALA A 109 -13.76 -10.29 5.39
C ALA A 109 -12.68 -10.75 4.38
N LEU A 110 -11.94 -9.81 3.79
CA LEU A 110 -10.81 -10.13 2.91
C LEU A 110 -9.66 -10.80 3.68
N ARG A 111 -9.30 -10.26 4.87
CA ARG A 111 -8.26 -10.83 5.73
C ARG A 111 -8.57 -12.29 6.10
N ALA A 112 -9.81 -12.59 6.44
CA ALA A 112 -10.24 -13.94 6.82
C ALA A 112 -10.17 -14.96 5.67
N LYS A 113 -10.12 -14.51 4.42
CA LYS A 113 -10.00 -15.37 3.23
C LYS A 113 -8.54 -15.65 2.83
N LEU A 114 -7.58 -14.89 3.36
CA LEU A 114 -6.15 -15.13 3.08
C LEU A 114 -5.70 -16.42 3.75
N ASP A 115 -4.79 -17.12 3.08
CA ASP A 115 -4.22 -18.38 3.61
C ASP A 115 -3.30 -18.12 4.81
N ALA A 116 -3.36 -19.01 5.80
CA ALA A 116 -2.59 -18.90 7.03
C ALA A 116 -1.06 -18.90 6.80
N SER A 117 -0.58 -19.42 5.68
CA SER A 117 0.84 -19.35 5.31
C SER A 117 1.36 -17.92 5.15
N LEU A 118 0.46 -16.95 5.00
CA LEU A 118 0.79 -15.54 4.85
C LEU A 118 0.75 -14.74 6.18
N ASP A 119 0.30 -15.32 7.29
CA ASP A 119 0.02 -14.61 8.55
C ASP A 119 1.23 -13.82 9.08
N GLU A 120 2.43 -14.35 8.95
CA GLU A 120 3.67 -13.73 9.41
C GLU A 120 4.30 -12.78 8.36
N THR A 121 3.64 -12.58 7.21
CA THR A 121 4.19 -11.73 6.14
C THR A 121 3.94 -10.25 6.39
N MET A 122 4.81 -9.41 5.82
CA MET A 122 4.72 -7.95 5.97
C MET A 122 3.38 -7.39 5.51
N TYR A 123 2.83 -7.84 4.40
CA TYR A 123 1.57 -7.29 3.87
C TYR A 123 0.37 -7.67 4.72
N VAL A 124 0.33 -8.88 5.26
CA VAL A 124 -0.74 -9.29 6.18
C VAL A 124 -0.64 -8.54 7.50
N SER A 125 0.56 -8.36 8.04
CA SER A 125 0.78 -7.51 9.22
C SER A 125 0.30 -6.06 9.00
N GLN A 126 0.47 -5.52 7.79
CA GLN A 126 -0.07 -4.19 7.45
C GLN A 126 -1.60 -4.18 7.40
N ILE A 127 -2.24 -5.22 6.85
CA ILE A 127 -3.71 -5.36 6.85
C ILE A 127 -4.24 -5.41 8.28
N ASP A 128 -3.64 -6.23 9.14
CA ASP A 128 -4.01 -6.35 10.55
C ASP A 128 -3.84 -5.01 11.28
N GLY A 129 -2.77 -4.27 10.96
CA GLY A 129 -2.56 -2.90 11.44
C GLY A 129 -3.63 -1.90 10.94
N PHE A 130 -4.13 -2.04 9.70
CA PHE A 130 -5.25 -1.23 9.22
C PHE A 130 -6.54 -1.57 9.95
N ILE A 131 -6.87 -2.86 10.10
CA ILE A 131 -8.05 -3.32 10.85
C ILE A 131 -8.05 -2.72 12.26
N LYS A 132 -6.94 -2.86 12.98
CA LYS A 132 -6.82 -2.32 14.35
C LYS A 132 -7.07 -0.81 14.39
N ARG A 133 -6.44 -0.03 13.49
CA ARG A 133 -6.64 1.43 13.44
C ARG A 133 -8.09 1.80 13.10
N MET A 134 -8.71 1.05 12.19
CA MET A 134 -10.11 1.26 11.83
C MET A 134 -11.05 0.95 13.00
N GLU A 135 -10.74 -0.07 13.82
CA GLU A 135 -11.48 -0.38 15.04
C GLU A 135 -11.38 0.76 16.06
N ASP A 136 -10.20 1.32 16.23
CA ASP A 136 -9.91 2.38 17.20
C ASP A 136 -10.67 3.71 16.87
N ILE A 137 -11.11 3.90 15.62
CA ILE A 137 -11.77 5.14 15.15
C ILE A 137 -13.22 4.95 14.72
N GLN A 138 -13.88 3.89 15.17
CA GLN A 138 -15.31 3.68 14.88
C GLN A 138 -16.18 4.77 15.47
N VAL A 139 -17.32 5.02 14.84
CA VAL A 139 -18.33 5.96 15.36
C VAL A 139 -18.74 5.54 16.77
N GLY A 140 -18.65 6.48 17.71
CA GLY A 140 -18.90 6.26 19.15
C GLY A 140 -17.68 5.85 19.95
N ALA A 141 -16.55 5.53 19.31
CA ALA A 141 -15.28 5.31 19.99
C ALA A 141 -14.66 6.63 20.48
N VAL A 142 -13.86 6.57 21.53
CA VAL A 142 -13.04 7.71 21.95
C VAL A 142 -11.91 7.88 20.96
N ALA A 143 -11.84 9.04 20.30
CA ALA A 143 -10.76 9.33 19.35
C ALA A 143 -9.38 9.19 20.02
N PRO A 144 -8.39 8.59 19.33
CA PRO A 144 -7.01 8.55 19.80
C PRO A 144 -6.50 9.95 20.09
N ASP A 145 -5.87 10.13 21.25
CA ASP A 145 -5.36 11.43 21.65
C ASP A 145 -4.03 11.75 20.96
N PHE A 146 -3.84 13.01 20.63
CA PHE A 146 -2.57 13.52 20.09
C PHE A 146 -2.35 14.97 20.50
N THR A 147 -1.08 15.40 20.45
CA THR A 147 -0.69 16.78 20.71
C THR A 147 0.11 17.31 19.53
N LEU A 148 -0.30 18.44 18.98
CA LEU A 148 0.40 19.15 17.91
C LEU A 148 0.61 20.61 18.30
N PRO A 149 1.68 21.28 17.83
CA PRO A 149 1.85 22.70 18.04
C PRO A 149 0.86 23.51 17.19
N ASP A 150 0.36 24.61 17.75
CA ASP A 150 -0.33 25.65 17.00
C ASP A 150 0.65 26.51 16.17
N VAL A 151 0.16 27.56 15.52
CA VAL A 151 0.98 28.46 14.69
C VAL A 151 2.02 29.25 15.49
N ASP A 152 1.81 29.40 16.80
CA ASP A 152 2.72 30.08 17.74
C ASP A 152 3.67 29.11 18.44
N GLY A 153 3.55 27.79 18.16
CA GLY A 153 4.36 26.73 18.74
C GLY A 153 3.86 26.20 20.08
N ASN A 154 2.66 26.62 20.54
CA ASN A 154 2.10 26.11 21.78
C ASN A 154 1.46 24.72 21.56
N PRO A 155 1.60 23.79 22.52
CA PRO A 155 1.02 22.46 22.39
C PRO A 155 -0.51 22.52 22.52
N VAL A 156 -1.21 21.97 21.53
CA VAL A 156 -2.66 21.75 21.55
C VAL A 156 -2.91 20.24 21.57
N THR A 157 -3.59 19.77 22.61
CA THR A 157 -3.94 18.36 22.80
C THR A 157 -5.42 18.16 22.51
N LEU A 158 -5.77 17.14 21.72
CA LEU A 158 -7.17 16.84 21.35
C LEU A 158 -8.04 16.63 22.59
N SER A 159 -7.57 15.90 23.59
CA SER A 159 -8.31 15.68 24.85
C SER A 159 -8.57 16.97 25.64
N GLY A 160 -7.77 17.99 25.45
CA GLY A 160 -7.97 19.33 26.05
C GLY A 160 -9.16 20.08 25.47
N LEU A 161 -9.69 19.64 24.34
CA LEU A 161 -10.86 20.22 23.67
C LEU A 161 -12.17 19.50 24.01
N ARG A 162 -12.15 18.53 24.91
CA ARG A 162 -13.36 17.77 25.33
C ARG A 162 -14.46 18.70 25.82
N GLY A 163 -15.72 18.30 25.57
CA GLY A 163 -16.90 19.11 25.86
C GLY A 163 -17.29 20.10 24.76
N LYS A 164 -16.53 20.10 23.65
CA LYS A 164 -16.81 20.88 22.45
C LYS A 164 -16.96 19.95 21.24
N TYR A 165 -17.65 20.44 20.20
CA TYR A 165 -17.55 19.83 18.87
C TYR A 165 -16.22 20.21 18.25
N VAL A 166 -15.47 19.23 17.75
CA VAL A 166 -14.15 19.42 17.13
C VAL A 166 -14.17 18.81 15.73
N LEU A 167 -13.84 19.61 14.74
CA LEU A 167 -13.59 19.14 13.38
C LEU A 167 -12.07 18.92 13.23
N ILE A 168 -11.67 17.72 12.80
CA ILE A 168 -10.28 17.40 12.47
C ILE A 168 -10.19 17.30 10.96
N ASP A 169 -9.41 18.20 10.34
CA ASP A 169 -9.13 18.18 8.91
C ASP A 169 -7.68 17.78 8.64
N PHE A 170 -7.49 16.73 7.84
CA PHE A 170 -6.18 16.26 7.39
C PHE A 170 -5.88 16.82 6.01
N TRP A 171 -5.13 17.88 5.93
CA TRP A 171 -4.80 18.55 4.69
C TRP A 171 -3.29 18.71 4.44
N ALA A 172 -2.92 19.06 3.21
CA ALA A 172 -1.55 19.39 2.86
C ALA A 172 -1.49 20.53 1.83
N SER A 173 -0.47 21.38 1.91
CA SER A 173 -0.29 22.53 1.01
C SER A 173 -0.14 22.12 -0.47
N TRP A 174 0.34 20.94 -0.74
CA TRP A 174 0.50 20.37 -2.08
C TRP A 174 -0.75 19.61 -2.60
N CYS A 175 -1.81 19.49 -1.79
CA CYS A 175 -3.06 18.85 -2.16
C CYS A 175 -4.02 19.88 -2.79
N PRO A 176 -4.30 19.85 -4.12
CA PRO A 176 -5.15 20.85 -4.76
C PRO A 176 -6.59 20.83 -4.24
N ASP A 177 -7.15 19.64 -3.99
CA ASP A 177 -8.54 19.50 -3.52
C ASP A 177 -8.69 19.97 -2.07
N CYS A 178 -7.71 19.71 -1.21
CA CYS A 178 -7.68 20.23 0.15
C CYS A 178 -7.71 21.76 0.16
N ARG A 179 -6.92 22.40 -0.72
CA ARG A 179 -6.89 23.88 -0.80
C ARG A 179 -8.21 24.48 -1.29
N LYS A 180 -8.96 23.77 -2.14
CA LYS A 180 -10.30 24.20 -2.55
C LYS A 180 -11.28 24.09 -1.40
N GLU A 181 -11.21 22.98 -0.64
CA GLU A 181 -12.10 22.73 0.48
C GLU A 181 -11.85 23.67 1.67
N ASN A 182 -10.62 24.10 1.89
CA ASN A 182 -10.28 25.05 2.94
C ASN A 182 -11.12 26.36 2.86
N LEU A 183 -11.55 26.76 1.67
CA LEU A 183 -12.43 27.94 1.52
C LEU A 183 -13.83 27.73 2.10
N ASN A 184 -14.25 26.50 2.31
CA ASN A 184 -15.53 26.13 2.89
C ASN A 184 -15.45 25.93 4.42
N ILE A 185 -14.25 25.74 4.95
CA ILE A 185 -14.00 25.43 6.37
C ILE A 185 -13.67 26.69 7.18
N VAL A 186 -13.05 27.70 6.55
CA VAL A 186 -12.59 28.95 7.19
C VAL A 186 -13.61 30.06 7.10
#